data_7500fc98dcd28b8118409dfdcf62fbf6
#
_entry.id   7500fc98dcd28b8118409dfdcf62fbf6
#
_cell.length_a   1.000
_cell.length_b   1.000
_cell.length_c   1.000
_cell.angle_alpha   90.00
_cell.angle_beta   90.00
_cell.angle_gamma   90.00
#
_symmetry.space_group_name_H-M   'P 1'
#
loop_
_entity.id
_entity.type
_entity.pdbx_description
1 polymer ?
#
loop_
_entity_poly.entity_id
_entity_poly.type
_entity_poly.pdbx_seq_one_letter_code
_entity_poly.pdbx_strand_id
1 'polypeptide(L)'
;MDFKENENNQEKKVALIGCGLIGQSWAISFLSAGFEVSLFDPVEGVTVQSREKIITKLRDLQSYGLLKNKNISDFLDKIHLAQDIQQAIEGSIYVQESGPEDLGIKKALTKEIDAATPDNIPIASSTSGIPTSLYAVDLKGKDRCLVAHPINPPHLIPAVEIVPAPFTSEVITQTVKDIMISIDKEPLELKKEIPGFVVNRLQGALLSEAFKLVKDGISSAENIDKAISEGLGLRWSFMGPFQTIHLNAPEGITGYIKRYEGMYKAMFNKPEIDWSSIVELGLEEELLSLYKLSERDKHEEQRDTKLTKLILHKNSP
;
A
#
# COMPACT_ATOMS: atom_id res chain seq x y z
N MET A 1 -11.63 21.55 4.66
CA MET A 1 -11.19 22.26 3.44
C MET A 1 -11.54 21.38 2.26
N ASP A 2 -12.44 21.84 1.42
CA ASP A 2 -12.90 21.04 0.27
C ASP A 2 -11.80 21.06 -0.81
N PHE A 3 -11.05 19.99 -0.97
CA PHE A 3 -9.96 19.90 -1.95
C PHE A 3 -10.47 19.83 -3.40
N LYS A 4 -11.78 19.76 -3.60
CA LYS A 4 -12.41 19.70 -4.95
C LYS A 4 -12.77 21.03 -5.58
N GLU A 5 -12.82 22.14 -4.82
CA GLU A 5 -13.39 23.43 -5.30
C GLU A 5 -12.58 24.66 -4.87
N ASN A 6 -11.26 24.65 -4.90
CA ASN A 6 -10.53 25.91 -4.91
C ASN A 6 -9.96 26.15 -6.31
N GLU A 7 -10.64 27.03 -7.06
CA GLU A 7 -10.23 27.61 -8.35
C GLU A 7 -8.99 28.55 -8.23
N ASN A 8 -8.08 28.28 -7.35
CA ASN A 8 -6.74 28.81 -7.45
C ASN A 8 -5.86 27.76 -8.10
N ASN A 9 -5.49 28.02 -9.33
CA ASN A 9 -4.64 27.26 -10.25
C ASN A 9 -3.19 27.14 -9.74
N GLN A 10 -2.98 26.90 -8.44
CA GLN A 10 -1.68 26.51 -7.89
C GLN A 10 -1.54 25.01 -8.09
N GLU A 11 -0.62 24.63 -8.97
CA GLU A 11 -0.23 23.25 -9.18
C GLU A 11 0.16 22.62 -7.84
N LYS A 12 -0.56 21.56 -7.44
CA LYS A 12 -0.32 20.89 -6.16
C LYS A 12 0.89 19.98 -6.30
N LYS A 13 1.95 20.28 -5.53
CA LYS A 13 3.19 19.51 -5.53
C LYS A 13 3.30 18.63 -4.29
N VAL A 14 3.86 17.42 -4.43
CA VAL A 14 4.17 16.51 -3.34
C VAL A 14 5.64 16.08 -3.39
N ALA A 15 6.24 15.88 -2.22
CA ALA A 15 7.59 15.35 -2.09
C ALA A 15 7.55 13.84 -1.86
N LEU A 16 8.33 13.09 -2.64
CA LEU A 16 8.50 11.64 -2.53
C LEU A 16 9.95 11.33 -2.20
N ILE A 17 10.17 10.88 -0.98
CA ILE A 17 11.50 10.59 -0.43
C ILE A 17 11.71 9.08 -0.42
N GLY A 18 12.65 8.59 -1.24
CA GLY A 18 12.84 7.18 -1.56
C GLY A 18 12.14 6.81 -2.87
N CYS A 19 12.94 6.49 -3.89
CA CYS A 19 12.50 6.26 -5.26
C CYS A 19 12.54 4.79 -5.66
N GLY A 20 12.37 3.86 -4.69
CA GLY A 20 12.16 2.43 -4.90
C GLY A 20 10.81 2.12 -5.54
N LEU A 21 10.42 0.85 -5.56
CA LEU A 21 9.15 0.39 -6.17
C LEU A 21 7.93 1.12 -5.60
N ILE A 22 7.89 1.33 -4.28
CA ILE A 22 6.77 2.01 -3.62
C ILE A 22 6.74 3.50 -3.95
N GLY A 23 7.90 4.19 -3.87
CA GLY A 23 7.98 5.61 -4.22
C GLY A 23 7.63 5.89 -5.68
N GLN A 24 8.08 5.05 -6.63
CA GLN A 24 7.68 5.11 -8.04
C GLN A 24 6.16 4.95 -8.22
N SER A 25 5.56 4.02 -7.50
CA SER A 25 4.12 3.78 -7.56
C SER A 25 3.31 4.93 -6.96
N TRP A 26 3.80 5.57 -5.90
CA TRP A 26 3.22 6.80 -5.37
C TRP A 26 3.31 7.94 -6.40
N ALA A 27 4.46 8.11 -7.05
CA ALA A 27 4.61 9.11 -8.12
C ALA A 27 3.57 8.92 -9.22
N ILE A 28 3.35 7.69 -9.68
CA ILE A 28 2.32 7.37 -10.68
C ILE A 28 0.93 7.76 -10.18
N SER A 29 0.59 7.44 -8.92
CA SER A 29 -0.72 7.78 -8.35
C SER A 29 -0.95 9.29 -8.31
N PHE A 30 0.01 10.06 -7.80
CA PHE A 30 -0.08 11.52 -7.73
C PHE A 30 -0.12 12.18 -9.12
N LEU A 31 0.74 11.76 -10.04
CA LEU A 31 0.75 12.25 -11.41
C LEU A 31 -0.57 11.97 -12.12
N SER A 32 -1.11 10.76 -11.99
CA SER A 32 -2.41 10.38 -12.57
C SER A 32 -3.54 11.25 -12.07
N ALA A 33 -3.46 11.75 -10.84
CA ALA A 33 -4.41 12.71 -10.28
C ALA A 33 -4.12 14.17 -10.67
N GLY A 34 -2.99 14.45 -11.32
CA GLY A 34 -2.62 15.78 -11.83
C GLY A 34 -1.67 16.59 -10.96
N PHE A 35 -1.17 15.99 -9.88
CA PHE A 35 -0.16 16.63 -9.03
C PHE A 35 1.21 16.69 -9.71
N GLU A 36 2.04 17.61 -9.29
CA GLU A 36 3.48 17.58 -9.50
C GLU A 36 4.15 16.70 -8.44
N VAL A 37 5.21 16.00 -8.81
CA VAL A 37 5.98 15.17 -7.89
C VAL A 37 7.44 15.61 -7.87
N SER A 38 8.01 15.75 -6.68
CA SER A 38 9.43 16.00 -6.48
C SER A 38 10.07 14.75 -5.88
N LEU A 39 11.01 14.15 -6.62
CA LEU A 39 11.64 12.88 -6.31
C LEU A 39 13.01 13.11 -5.68
N PHE A 40 13.26 12.52 -4.53
CA PHE A 40 14.58 12.45 -3.92
C PHE A 40 14.92 11.03 -3.48
N ASP A 41 16.15 10.63 -3.77
CA ASP A 41 16.75 9.39 -3.26
C ASP A 41 18.24 9.66 -2.99
N PRO A 42 18.80 9.23 -1.83
CA PRO A 42 20.21 9.46 -1.50
C PRO A 42 21.19 8.71 -2.40
N VAL A 43 20.73 7.69 -3.12
CA VAL A 43 21.57 6.89 -4.02
C VAL A 43 21.64 7.56 -5.38
N GLU A 44 22.86 7.89 -5.80
CA GLU A 44 23.13 8.56 -7.08
C GLU A 44 22.53 7.81 -8.28
N GLY A 45 21.89 8.53 -9.18
CA GLY A 45 21.27 8.00 -10.40
C GLY A 45 19.91 7.32 -10.20
N VAL A 46 19.50 7.02 -8.97
CA VAL A 46 18.21 6.34 -8.69
C VAL A 46 17.02 7.19 -9.11
N THR A 47 17.03 8.50 -8.87
CA THR A 47 15.94 9.40 -9.26
C THR A 47 15.74 9.44 -10.77
N VAL A 48 16.85 9.47 -11.55
CA VAL A 48 16.80 9.47 -13.03
C VAL A 48 16.21 8.14 -13.53
N GLN A 49 16.73 7.00 -13.04
CA GLN A 49 16.20 5.69 -13.42
C GLN A 49 14.73 5.52 -13.03
N SER A 50 14.33 6.06 -11.87
CA SER A 50 12.95 6.01 -11.39
C SER A 50 12.03 6.83 -12.27
N ARG A 51 12.44 8.02 -12.72
CA ARG A 51 11.69 8.83 -13.69
C ARG A 51 11.41 8.03 -14.97
N GLU A 52 12.39 7.35 -15.52
CA GLU A 52 12.20 6.52 -16.73
C GLU A 52 11.19 5.38 -16.49
N LYS A 53 11.29 4.68 -15.35
CA LYS A 53 10.36 3.61 -14.97
C LYS A 53 8.94 4.14 -14.77
N ILE A 54 8.79 5.29 -14.10
CA ILE A 54 7.49 5.97 -13.92
C ILE A 54 6.86 6.27 -15.28
N ILE A 55 7.62 6.87 -16.20
CA ILE A 55 7.13 7.19 -17.54
C ILE A 55 6.71 5.93 -18.30
N THR A 56 7.49 4.85 -18.21
CA THR A 56 7.16 3.56 -18.83
C THR A 56 5.84 3.02 -18.28
N LYS A 57 5.66 3.01 -16.97
CA LYS A 57 4.40 2.56 -16.33
C LYS A 57 3.20 3.45 -16.67
N LEU A 58 3.40 4.77 -16.78
CA LEU A 58 2.33 5.67 -17.26
C LEU A 58 1.92 5.36 -18.70
N ARG A 59 2.86 5.01 -19.60
CA ARG A 59 2.53 4.55 -20.95
C ARG A 59 1.71 3.27 -20.94
N ASP A 60 2.09 2.30 -20.08
CA ASP A 60 1.31 1.07 -19.91
C ASP A 60 -0.12 1.39 -19.47
N LEU A 61 -0.30 2.24 -18.43
CA LEU A 61 -1.63 2.66 -17.97
C LEU A 61 -2.43 3.40 -19.05
N GLN A 62 -1.77 4.25 -19.85
CA GLN A 62 -2.41 4.92 -20.98
C GLN A 62 -2.93 3.91 -22.01
N SER A 63 -2.14 2.88 -22.35
CA SER A 63 -2.54 1.84 -23.31
C SER A 63 -3.77 1.06 -22.86
N TYR A 64 -4.03 0.97 -21.55
CA TYR A 64 -5.22 0.38 -20.96
C TYR A 64 -6.37 1.39 -20.71
N GLY A 65 -6.20 2.67 -21.09
CA GLY A 65 -7.23 3.70 -20.88
C GLY A 65 -7.38 4.17 -19.43
N LEU A 66 -6.41 3.87 -18.53
CA LEU A 66 -6.50 4.17 -17.09
C LEU A 66 -6.05 5.61 -16.74
N LEU A 67 -5.59 6.42 -17.69
CA LEU A 67 -5.14 7.79 -17.44
C LEU A 67 -6.19 8.87 -17.75
N LYS A 68 -7.48 8.53 -17.81
CA LYS A 68 -8.59 9.50 -17.97
C LYS A 68 -8.32 10.54 -19.09
N ASN A 69 -7.87 10.09 -20.28
CA ASN A 69 -7.55 10.90 -21.47
C ASN A 69 -6.34 11.87 -21.30
N LYS A 70 -5.46 11.68 -20.35
CA LYS A 70 -4.20 12.42 -20.23
C LYS A 70 -3.13 11.85 -21.16
N ASN A 71 -2.30 12.72 -21.72
CA ASN A 71 -1.15 12.32 -22.55
C ASN A 71 0.11 12.20 -21.69
N ILE A 72 1.07 11.38 -22.15
CA ILE A 72 2.35 11.24 -21.45
C ILE A 72 3.11 12.57 -21.35
N SER A 73 3.01 13.42 -22.37
CA SER A 73 3.59 14.79 -22.34
C SER A 73 3.12 15.60 -21.14
N ASP A 74 1.88 15.41 -20.69
CA ASP A 74 1.28 16.17 -19.59
C ASP A 74 1.94 15.86 -18.22
N PHE A 75 2.71 14.77 -18.15
CA PHE A 75 3.40 14.33 -16.93
C PHE A 75 4.90 14.67 -16.92
N LEU A 76 5.53 14.87 -18.10
CA LEU A 76 6.99 15.00 -18.17
C LEU A 76 7.51 16.20 -17.40
N ASP A 77 6.81 17.34 -17.49
CA ASP A 77 7.16 18.59 -16.82
C ASP A 77 6.74 18.61 -15.34
N LYS A 78 5.94 17.62 -14.91
CA LYS A 78 5.46 17.46 -13.54
C LYS A 78 6.35 16.55 -12.67
N ILE A 79 7.44 16.00 -13.23
CA ILE A 79 8.38 15.15 -12.51
C ILE A 79 9.67 15.92 -12.28
N HIS A 80 9.86 16.39 -11.06
CA HIS A 80 11.05 17.13 -10.63
C HIS A 80 12.03 16.18 -9.95
N LEU A 81 13.32 16.28 -10.27
CA LEU A 81 14.39 15.52 -9.64
C LEU A 81 15.14 16.43 -8.68
N ALA A 82 15.00 16.18 -7.39
CA ALA A 82 15.65 16.97 -6.35
C ALA A 82 17.05 16.43 -6.03
N GLN A 83 17.97 17.33 -5.68
CA GLN A 83 19.33 17.00 -5.29
C GLN A 83 19.46 16.67 -3.78
N ASP A 84 18.53 17.22 -2.98
CA ASP A 84 18.46 17.01 -1.54
C ASP A 84 17.02 17.04 -1.04
N ILE A 85 16.82 16.71 0.25
CA ILE A 85 15.50 16.67 0.90
C ILE A 85 14.87 18.07 0.93
N GLN A 86 15.65 19.12 1.17
CA GLN A 86 15.15 20.50 1.22
C GLN A 86 14.52 20.90 -0.12
N GLN A 87 15.22 20.65 -1.22
CA GLN A 87 14.73 20.93 -2.57
C GLN A 87 13.50 20.08 -2.91
N ALA A 88 13.47 18.81 -2.47
CA ALA A 88 12.31 17.94 -2.70
C ALA A 88 11.04 18.49 -2.05
N ILE A 89 11.16 19.00 -0.82
CA ILE A 89 10.03 19.47 0.00
C ILE A 89 9.57 20.88 -0.37
N GLU A 90 10.45 21.70 -0.92
CA GLU A 90 10.12 23.09 -1.25
C GLU A 90 8.84 23.21 -2.10
N GLY A 91 7.85 23.95 -1.60
CA GLY A 91 6.54 24.14 -2.23
C GLY A 91 5.62 22.92 -2.21
N SER A 92 5.99 21.84 -1.53
CA SER A 92 5.14 20.65 -1.42
C SER A 92 4.08 20.83 -0.33
N ILE A 93 2.89 20.25 -0.56
CA ILE A 93 1.78 20.21 0.39
C ILE A 93 1.72 18.91 1.21
N TYR A 94 2.56 17.95 0.87
CA TYR A 94 2.61 16.62 1.46
C TYR A 94 3.96 15.96 1.21
N VAL A 95 4.43 15.19 2.18
CA VAL A 95 5.67 14.41 2.08
C VAL A 95 5.35 12.93 2.29
N GLN A 96 5.72 12.08 1.33
CA GLN A 96 5.65 10.62 1.44
C GLN A 96 7.06 10.04 1.52
N GLU A 97 7.38 9.40 2.63
CA GLU A 97 8.62 8.66 2.86
C GLU A 97 8.45 7.21 2.44
N SER A 98 9.36 6.69 1.61
CA SER A 98 9.38 5.31 1.10
C SER A 98 10.80 4.70 1.14
N GLY A 99 11.58 5.05 2.16
CA GLY A 99 12.91 4.48 2.42
C GLY A 99 12.86 3.05 2.97
N PRO A 100 14.02 2.46 3.26
CA PRO A 100 14.13 1.09 3.75
C PRO A 100 13.32 0.80 5.02
N GLU A 101 12.84 -0.44 5.16
CA GLU A 101 12.08 -0.93 6.31
C GLU A 101 13.03 -1.28 7.48
N ASP A 102 13.70 -0.26 8.01
CA ASP A 102 14.63 -0.33 9.12
C ASP A 102 14.37 0.82 10.09
N LEU A 103 14.24 0.52 11.37
CA LEU A 103 13.89 1.50 12.40
C LEU A 103 14.96 2.60 12.56
N GLY A 104 16.26 2.24 12.46
CA GLY A 104 17.35 3.21 12.58
C GLY A 104 17.38 4.18 11.41
N ILE A 105 17.21 3.64 10.19
CA ILE A 105 17.12 4.46 8.97
C ILE A 105 15.90 5.36 9.03
N LYS A 106 14.72 4.84 9.42
CA LYS A 106 13.49 5.65 9.53
C LYS A 106 13.64 6.77 10.55
N LYS A 107 14.25 6.52 11.70
CA LYS A 107 14.54 7.58 12.69
C LYS A 107 15.40 8.70 12.10
N ALA A 108 16.50 8.34 11.45
CA ALA A 108 17.41 9.32 10.84
C ALA A 108 16.72 10.10 9.73
N LEU A 109 16.10 9.38 8.79
CA LEU A 109 15.46 9.99 7.62
C LEU A 109 14.26 10.86 8.01
N THR A 110 13.39 10.42 8.92
CA THR A 110 12.24 11.21 9.35
C THR A 110 12.69 12.47 10.10
N LYS A 111 13.79 12.41 10.83
CA LYS A 111 14.37 13.59 11.48
C LYS A 111 14.86 14.64 10.47
N GLU A 112 15.49 14.21 9.38
CA GLU A 112 15.92 15.11 8.31
C GLU A 112 14.71 15.70 7.58
N ILE A 113 13.71 14.89 7.28
CA ILE A 113 12.45 15.33 6.66
C ILE A 113 11.75 16.35 7.57
N ASP A 114 11.61 16.07 8.86
CA ASP A 114 10.96 16.97 9.83
C ASP A 114 11.66 18.34 9.89
N ALA A 115 13.00 18.34 9.89
CA ALA A 115 13.77 19.58 9.92
C ALA A 115 13.61 20.45 8.65
N ALA A 116 13.34 19.84 7.50
CA ALA A 116 13.16 20.51 6.23
C ALA A 116 11.70 20.87 5.92
N THR A 117 10.73 20.28 6.62
CA THR A 117 9.30 20.41 6.32
C THR A 117 8.67 21.57 7.14
N PRO A 118 7.90 22.47 6.52
CA PRO A 118 7.09 23.47 7.25
C PRO A 118 6.08 22.83 8.23
N ASP A 119 5.78 23.52 9.33
CA ASP A 119 5.02 22.98 10.47
C ASP A 119 3.61 22.44 10.13
N ASN A 120 2.98 22.93 9.07
CA ASN A 120 1.62 22.56 8.67
C ASN A 120 1.55 21.46 7.59
N ILE A 121 2.70 20.94 7.15
CA ILE A 121 2.76 19.94 6.07
C ILE A 121 2.83 18.53 6.65
N PRO A 122 1.90 17.60 6.27
CA PRO A 122 1.94 16.22 6.72
C PRO A 122 3.18 15.48 6.23
N ILE A 123 3.72 14.62 7.11
CA ILE A 123 4.82 13.69 6.81
C ILE A 123 4.29 12.29 7.02
N ALA A 124 4.13 11.53 5.94
CA ALA A 124 3.66 10.16 5.98
C ALA A 124 4.75 9.17 5.59
N SER A 125 4.78 8.03 6.25
CA SER A 125 5.67 6.92 5.90
C SER A 125 4.91 5.78 5.23
N SER A 126 5.54 5.16 4.23
CA SER A 126 5.06 3.94 3.56
C SER A 126 5.46 2.66 4.31
N THR A 127 5.95 2.75 5.54
CA THR A 127 6.35 1.57 6.32
C THR A 127 5.23 0.53 6.35
N SER A 128 5.61 -0.73 6.25
CA SER A 128 4.65 -1.84 6.24
C SER A 128 4.27 -2.34 7.62
N GLY A 129 4.99 -1.94 8.68
CA GLY A 129 4.73 -2.48 10.01
C GLY A 129 5.36 -1.74 11.18
N ILE A 130 6.15 -0.68 10.95
CA ILE A 130 6.81 0.07 12.03
C ILE A 130 5.91 1.24 12.46
N PRO A 131 5.34 1.22 13.68
CA PRO A 131 4.55 2.32 14.20
C PRO A 131 5.31 3.65 14.22
N THR A 132 4.63 4.75 13.88
CA THR A 132 5.22 6.11 13.89
C THR A 132 5.78 6.49 15.26
N SER A 133 5.15 6.03 16.35
CA SER A 133 5.61 6.28 17.71
C SER A 133 7.02 5.75 18.00
N LEU A 134 7.52 4.78 17.24
CA LEU A 134 8.86 4.22 17.42
C LEU A 134 9.97 5.07 16.80
N TYR A 135 9.65 5.90 15.79
CA TYR A 135 10.68 6.69 15.07
C TYR A 135 10.47 8.20 15.12
N ALA A 136 9.27 8.68 15.43
CA ALA A 136 8.95 10.11 15.40
C ALA A 136 8.71 10.75 16.77
N VAL A 137 8.70 9.98 17.89
CA VAL A 137 8.31 10.47 19.23
C VAL A 137 9.15 11.65 19.72
N ASP A 138 10.42 11.71 19.34
CA ASP A 138 11.36 12.76 19.78
C ASP A 138 11.42 13.96 18.81
N LEU A 139 10.66 13.94 17.73
CA LEU A 139 10.66 15.02 16.75
C LEU A 139 9.86 16.23 17.23
N LYS A 140 10.27 17.42 16.80
CA LYS A 140 9.57 18.67 17.08
C LYS A 140 8.19 18.71 16.41
N GLY A 141 8.12 18.24 15.16
CA GLY A 141 6.90 18.18 14.35
C GLY A 141 6.22 16.80 14.38
N LYS A 142 6.35 16.02 15.46
CA LYS A 142 5.76 14.69 15.57
C LYS A 142 4.26 14.62 15.37
N ASP A 143 3.54 15.68 15.69
CA ASP A 143 2.09 15.80 15.56
C ASP A 143 1.59 15.82 14.12
N ARG A 144 2.52 16.00 13.14
CA ARG A 144 2.24 15.91 11.70
C ARG A 144 2.75 14.62 11.04
N CYS A 145 3.32 13.71 11.86
CA CYS A 145 3.85 12.43 11.40
C CYS A 145 2.83 11.30 11.58
N LEU A 146 2.65 10.47 10.55
CA LEU A 146 1.79 9.29 10.58
C LEU A 146 2.26 8.26 9.54
N VAL A 147 1.59 7.12 9.50
CA VAL A 147 1.77 6.16 8.40
C VAL A 147 0.64 6.33 7.38
N ALA A 148 1.01 6.35 6.09
CA ALA A 148 0.12 6.09 4.96
C ALA A 148 0.65 4.87 4.21
N HIS A 149 0.27 3.69 4.69
CA HIS A 149 0.76 2.40 4.20
C HIS A 149 -0.03 1.95 2.97
N PRO A 150 0.58 1.94 1.78
CA PRO A 150 -0.09 1.47 0.58
C PRO A 150 -0.02 -0.04 0.46
N ILE A 151 -0.97 -0.62 -0.27
CA ILE A 151 -0.89 -2.02 -0.66
C ILE A 151 -0.23 -2.11 -2.04
N ASN A 152 0.78 -2.98 -2.15
CA ASN A 152 1.57 -3.12 -3.39
C ASN A 152 0.79 -3.84 -4.51
N PRO A 153 0.75 -3.30 -5.74
CA PRO A 153 1.36 -2.04 -6.20
C PRO A 153 0.42 -0.83 -5.97
N PRO A 154 0.92 0.24 -5.31
CA PRO A 154 0.10 1.40 -4.93
C PRO A 154 -0.66 2.07 -6.09
N HIS A 155 -0.10 2.13 -7.29
CA HIS A 155 -0.75 2.76 -8.45
C HIS A 155 -1.95 1.97 -9.02
N LEU A 156 -2.13 0.70 -8.61
CA LEU A 156 -3.25 -0.15 -9.02
C LEU A 156 -4.20 -0.48 -7.88
N ILE A 157 -3.68 -0.66 -6.66
CA ILE A 157 -4.50 -0.99 -5.50
C ILE A 157 -4.89 0.30 -4.77
N PRO A 158 -6.19 0.57 -4.62
CA PRO A 158 -6.64 1.83 -4.03
C PRO A 158 -6.46 1.89 -2.50
N ALA A 159 -6.49 0.77 -1.79
CA ALA A 159 -6.46 0.74 -0.33
C ALA A 159 -5.15 1.32 0.23
N VAL A 160 -5.27 2.23 1.20
CA VAL A 160 -4.15 2.85 1.94
C VAL A 160 -4.51 2.89 3.41
N GLU A 161 -3.71 2.26 4.27
CA GLU A 161 -3.90 2.30 5.71
C GLU A 161 -3.37 3.62 6.26
N ILE A 162 -4.24 4.40 6.89
CA ILE A 162 -3.91 5.64 7.59
C ILE A 162 -3.79 5.33 9.08
N VAL A 163 -2.55 5.40 9.59
CA VAL A 163 -2.24 4.98 10.96
C VAL A 163 -1.66 6.17 11.73
N PRO A 164 -2.49 6.94 12.42
CA PRO A 164 -2.03 8.01 13.28
C PRO A 164 -1.31 7.44 14.51
N ALA A 165 -0.23 8.10 14.93
CA ALA A 165 0.39 7.87 16.23
C ALA A 165 -0.43 8.54 17.34
N PRO A 166 -0.20 8.19 18.63
CA PRO A 166 -0.91 8.82 19.76
C PRO A 166 -0.75 10.35 19.85
N PHE A 167 0.25 10.90 19.19
CA PHE A 167 0.54 12.34 19.15
C PHE A 167 0.17 13.00 17.80
N THR A 168 -0.22 12.23 16.80
CA THR A 168 -0.63 12.79 15.48
C THR A 168 -1.93 13.59 15.65
N SER A 169 -1.97 14.80 15.11
CA SER A 169 -3.16 15.64 15.19
C SER A 169 -4.30 15.12 14.29
N GLU A 170 -5.54 15.29 14.74
CA GLU A 170 -6.73 14.91 13.96
C GLU A 170 -6.81 15.69 12.64
N VAL A 171 -6.39 16.96 12.64
CA VAL A 171 -6.36 17.80 11.44
C VAL A 171 -5.40 17.22 10.39
N ILE A 172 -4.23 16.79 10.81
CA ILE A 172 -3.24 16.16 9.90
C ILE A 172 -3.78 14.82 9.37
N THR A 173 -4.36 14.00 10.25
CA THR A 173 -4.97 12.73 9.85
C THR A 173 -6.04 12.94 8.78
N GLN A 174 -6.94 13.92 9.00
CA GLN A 174 -7.97 14.24 8.03
C GLN A 174 -7.38 14.81 6.73
N THR A 175 -6.38 15.69 6.81
CA THR A 175 -5.71 16.24 5.63
C THR A 175 -5.10 15.12 4.76
N VAL A 176 -4.44 14.13 5.39
CA VAL A 176 -3.86 12.99 4.64
C VAL A 176 -4.96 12.13 4.01
N LYS A 177 -6.06 11.88 4.70
CA LYS A 177 -7.23 11.16 4.13
C LYS A 177 -7.78 11.89 2.91
N ASP A 178 -7.95 13.21 2.99
CA ASP A 178 -8.48 14.02 1.89
C ASP A 178 -7.51 14.02 0.69
N ILE A 179 -6.20 14.08 0.94
CA ILE A 179 -5.18 13.94 -0.11
C ILE A 179 -5.29 12.56 -0.77
N MET A 180 -5.41 11.48 0.00
CA MET A 180 -5.53 10.12 -0.54
C MET A 180 -6.80 9.97 -1.39
N ILE A 181 -7.93 10.47 -0.92
CA ILE A 181 -9.19 10.48 -1.69
C ILE A 181 -9.04 11.27 -3.00
N SER A 182 -8.31 12.39 -2.96
CA SER A 182 -8.10 13.23 -4.15
C SER A 182 -7.27 12.56 -5.25
N ILE A 183 -6.54 11.50 -4.93
CA ILE A 183 -5.77 10.66 -5.86
C ILE A 183 -6.40 9.28 -6.10
N ASP A 184 -7.72 9.18 -5.95
CA ASP A 184 -8.51 7.96 -6.16
C ASP A 184 -8.07 6.79 -5.24
N LYS A 185 -7.64 7.07 -3.99
CA LYS A 185 -7.35 6.05 -2.97
C LYS A 185 -8.50 5.90 -1.99
N GLU A 186 -8.57 4.70 -1.39
CA GLU A 186 -9.50 4.35 -0.32
C GLU A 186 -8.73 4.32 1.02
N PRO A 187 -8.79 5.39 1.83
CA PRO A 187 -8.12 5.42 3.12
C PRO A 187 -8.82 4.52 4.14
N LEU A 188 -8.06 3.58 4.69
CA LEU A 188 -8.46 2.69 5.78
C LEU A 188 -7.91 3.27 7.09
N GLU A 189 -8.72 4.01 7.83
CA GLU A 189 -8.27 4.64 9.07
C GLU A 189 -8.18 3.64 10.21
N LEU A 190 -7.02 3.52 10.83
CA LEU A 190 -6.82 2.78 12.07
C LEU A 190 -7.02 3.70 13.28
N LYS A 191 -7.74 3.23 14.29
CA LYS A 191 -7.99 4.00 15.52
C LYS A 191 -6.77 4.10 16.43
N LYS A 192 -5.78 3.21 16.25
CA LYS A 192 -4.53 3.18 17.00
C LYS A 192 -3.46 2.36 16.26
N GLU A 193 -2.21 2.66 16.55
CA GLU A 193 -1.08 1.88 16.05
C GLU A 193 -1.12 0.43 16.54
N ILE A 194 -0.76 -0.48 15.65
CA ILE A 194 -0.51 -1.88 15.95
C ILE A 194 0.56 -2.39 14.99
N PRO A 195 1.58 -3.16 15.44
CA PRO A 195 2.58 -3.74 14.55
C PRO A 195 1.93 -4.54 13.41
N GLY A 196 2.36 -4.28 12.16
CA GLY A 196 1.83 -4.93 10.95
C GLY A 196 0.45 -4.43 10.53
N PHE A 197 -0.12 -3.44 11.18
CA PHE A 197 -1.39 -2.76 10.86
C PHE A 197 -2.55 -3.77 10.66
N VAL A 198 -3.54 -3.50 9.82
CA VAL A 198 -4.67 -4.41 9.61
C VAL A 198 -4.41 -5.37 8.45
N VAL A 199 -3.97 -4.86 7.29
CA VAL A 199 -3.85 -5.68 6.07
C VAL A 199 -2.80 -6.77 6.25
N ASN A 200 -1.60 -6.44 6.76
CA ASN A 200 -0.56 -7.43 6.98
C ASN A 200 -0.95 -8.45 8.06
N ARG A 201 -1.70 -8.05 9.08
CA ARG A 201 -2.20 -8.97 10.10
C ARG A 201 -3.22 -9.96 9.53
N LEU A 202 -4.14 -9.49 8.67
CA LEU A 202 -5.09 -10.37 7.99
C LEU A 202 -4.37 -11.32 7.03
N GLN A 203 -3.41 -10.81 6.26
CA GLN A 203 -2.59 -11.62 5.37
C GLN A 203 -1.76 -12.64 6.16
N GLY A 204 -1.13 -12.22 7.27
CA GLY A 204 -0.34 -13.10 8.13
C GLY A 204 -1.17 -14.22 8.74
N ALA A 205 -2.40 -13.94 9.19
CA ALA A 205 -3.32 -14.97 9.70
C ALA A 205 -3.67 -15.99 8.60
N LEU A 206 -3.96 -15.52 7.38
CA LEU A 206 -4.24 -16.39 6.24
C LEU A 206 -3.03 -17.26 5.88
N LEU A 207 -1.84 -16.66 5.79
CA LEU A 207 -0.61 -17.39 5.47
C LEU A 207 -0.25 -18.41 6.56
N SER A 208 -0.44 -18.09 7.84
CA SER A 208 -0.18 -19.02 8.94
C SER A 208 -1.05 -20.29 8.82
N GLU A 209 -2.33 -20.15 8.46
CA GLU A 209 -3.18 -21.32 8.23
C GLU A 209 -2.83 -22.04 6.93
N ALA A 210 -2.51 -21.32 5.85
CA ALA A 210 -2.08 -21.90 4.57
C ALA A 210 -0.83 -22.77 4.75
N PHE A 211 0.20 -22.25 5.41
CA PHE A 211 1.42 -22.99 5.72
C PHE A 211 1.15 -24.24 6.56
N LYS A 212 0.25 -24.15 7.53
CA LYS A 212 -0.12 -25.27 8.36
C LYS A 212 -0.82 -26.38 7.56
N LEU A 213 -1.73 -26.02 6.65
CA LEU A 213 -2.40 -27.00 5.79
C LEU A 213 -1.41 -27.73 4.88
N VAL A 214 -0.38 -27.03 4.36
CA VAL A 214 0.71 -27.66 3.61
C VAL A 214 1.55 -28.56 4.51
N LYS A 215 1.98 -28.07 5.67
CA LYS A 215 2.79 -28.81 6.65
C LYS A 215 2.12 -30.12 7.09
N ASP A 216 0.83 -30.08 7.34
CA ASP A 216 0.04 -31.22 7.80
C ASP A 216 -0.34 -32.18 6.63
N GLY A 217 0.13 -31.89 5.39
CA GLY A 217 -0.14 -32.70 4.20
C GLY A 217 -1.62 -32.71 3.77
N ILE A 218 -2.40 -31.69 4.20
CA ILE A 218 -3.83 -31.62 3.88
C ILE A 218 -4.04 -31.20 2.43
N SER A 219 -3.21 -30.29 1.91
CA SER A 219 -3.32 -29.80 0.53
C SER A 219 -1.97 -29.30 0.01
N SER A 220 -1.84 -29.20 -1.33
CA SER A 220 -0.69 -28.55 -1.97
C SER A 220 -0.83 -27.01 -1.95
N ALA A 221 0.30 -26.30 -2.11
CA ALA A 221 0.31 -24.84 -2.25
C ALA A 221 -0.59 -24.38 -3.41
N GLU A 222 -0.51 -25.06 -4.56
CA GLU A 222 -1.33 -24.78 -5.75
C GLU A 222 -2.85 -24.83 -5.44
N ASN A 223 -3.28 -25.85 -4.71
CA ASN A 223 -4.71 -25.98 -4.36
C ASN A 223 -5.16 -24.94 -3.33
N ILE A 224 -4.27 -24.54 -2.41
CA ILE A 224 -4.55 -23.45 -1.45
C ILE A 224 -4.68 -22.13 -2.19
N ASP A 225 -3.78 -21.83 -3.12
CA ASP A 225 -3.87 -20.63 -3.98
C ASP A 225 -5.18 -20.61 -4.78
N LYS A 226 -5.59 -21.76 -5.36
CA LYS A 226 -6.88 -21.89 -6.04
C LYS A 226 -8.08 -21.68 -5.11
N ALA A 227 -8.03 -22.20 -3.88
CA ALA A 227 -9.10 -21.99 -2.90
C ALA A 227 -9.32 -20.51 -2.57
N ILE A 228 -8.24 -19.71 -2.60
CA ILE A 228 -8.32 -18.26 -2.44
C ILE A 228 -8.73 -17.57 -3.74
N SER A 229 -8.00 -17.78 -4.85
CA SER A 229 -8.21 -17.03 -6.09
C SER A 229 -9.53 -17.33 -6.77
N GLU A 230 -9.95 -18.61 -6.78
CA GLU A 230 -11.19 -19.07 -7.41
C GLU A 230 -12.37 -19.23 -6.42
N GLY A 231 -12.09 -19.10 -5.14
CA GLY A 231 -13.08 -19.24 -4.07
C GLY A 231 -13.33 -17.94 -3.32
N LEU A 232 -12.63 -17.75 -2.20
CA LEU A 232 -12.86 -16.63 -1.29
C LEU A 232 -12.58 -15.29 -1.95
N GLY A 233 -11.48 -15.16 -2.70
CA GLY A 233 -11.00 -13.95 -3.31
C GLY A 233 -11.95 -13.38 -4.37
N LEU A 234 -12.69 -14.23 -5.11
CA LEU A 234 -13.69 -13.77 -6.06
C LEU A 234 -14.78 -12.93 -5.38
N ARG A 235 -15.28 -13.38 -4.23
CA ARG A 235 -16.27 -12.63 -3.46
C ARG A 235 -15.66 -11.40 -2.81
N TRP A 236 -14.45 -11.53 -2.27
CA TRP A 236 -13.75 -10.43 -1.59
C TRP A 236 -13.28 -9.33 -2.55
N SER A 237 -13.31 -9.56 -3.85
CA SER A 237 -13.09 -8.51 -4.86
C SER A 237 -14.18 -7.42 -4.86
N PHE A 238 -15.39 -7.76 -4.37
CA PHE A 238 -16.56 -6.86 -4.38
C PHE A 238 -17.13 -6.59 -3.00
N MET A 239 -16.88 -7.46 -2.01
CA MET A 239 -17.37 -7.33 -0.64
C MET A 239 -16.35 -7.93 0.34
N GLY A 240 -16.16 -7.28 1.49
CA GLY A 240 -15.27 -7.78 2.52
C GLY A 240 -15.84 -9.02 3.27
N PRO A 241 -15.04 -9.62 4.17
CA PRO A 241 -15.44 -10.83 4.91
C PRO A 241 -16.69 -10.62 5.77
N PHE A 242 -16.84 -9.50 6.45
CA PHE A 242 -18.01 -9.21 7.27
C PHE A 242 -19.28 -9.06 6.45
N GLN A 243 -19.24 -8.35 5.33
CA GLN A 243 -20.36 -8.25 4.41
C GLN A 243 -20.72 -9.62 3.84
N THR A 244 -19.72 -10.42 3.48
CA THR A 244 -19.94 -11.79 2.98
C THR A 244 -20.69 -12.64 3.98
N ILE A 245 -20.28 -12.70 5.25
CA ILE A 245 -20.96 -13.52 6.26
C ILE A 245 -22.33 -12.95 6.65
N HIS A 246 -22.48 -11.62 6.64
CA HIS A 246 -23.76 -10.97 6.90
C HIS A 246 -24.81 -11.35 5.87
N LEU A 247 -24.44 -11.43 4.60
CA LEU A 247 -25.34 -11.81 3.51
C LEU A 247 -25.59 -13.34 3.43
N ASN A 248 -24.71 -14.15 4.04
CA ASN A 248 -24.85 -15.62 4.02
C ASN A 248 -25.82 -16.18 5.06
N ALA A 249 -26.42 -15.36 5.91
CA ALA A 249 -27.40 -15.81 6.89
C ALA A 249 -28.64 -14.89 6.88
N PRO A 250 -29.87 -15.42 6.90
CA PRO A 250 -31.09 -14.62 6.90
C PRO A 250 -31.16 -13.59 8.04
N GLU A 251 -30.59 -13.95 9.20
CA GLU A 251 -30.54 -13.08 10.39
C GLU A 251 -29.25 -12.21 10.42
N GLY A 252 -28.52 -12.14 9.31
CA GLY A 252 -27.28 -11.40 9.20
C GLY A 252 -26.11 -12.00 10.00
N ILE A 253 -25.15 -11.17 10.39
CA ILE A 253 -23.93 -11.61 11.09
C ILE A 253 -24.22 -12.35 12.41
N THR A 254 -25.26 -11.95 13.14
CA THR A 254 -25.64 -12.60 14.40
C THR A 254 -26.10 -14.04 14.16
N GLY A 255 -26.94 -14.27 13.16
CA GLY A 255 -27.36 -15.60 12.76
C GLY A 255 -26.21 -16.48 12.25
N TYR A 256 -25.29 -15.87 11.49
CA TYR A 256 -24.09 -16.55 11.01
C TYR A 256 -23.21 -17.02 12.18
N ILE A 257 -22.89 -16.10 13.12
CA ILE A 257 -22.08 -16.43 14.32
C ILE A 257 -22.75 -17.58 15.11
N LYS A 258 -24.04 -17.45 15.45
CA LYS A 258 -24.76 -18.46 16.18
C LYS A 258 -24.70 -19.87 15.54
N ARG A 259 -24.72 -19.91 14.21
CA ARG A 259 -24.69 -21.15 13.43
C ARG A 259 -23.31 -21.78 13.32
N TYR A 260 -22.26 -20.97 13.16
CA TYR A 260 -20.93 -21.43 12.78
C TYR A 260 -19.83 -21.22 13.83
N GLU A 261 -20.09 -20.49 14.93
CA GLU A 261 -19.10 -20.22 15.98
C GLU A 261 -18.45 -21.49 16.55
N GLY A 262 -19.24 -22.51 16.82
CA GLY A 262 -18.74 -23.78 17.37
C GLY A 262 -17.76 -24.47 16.42
N MET A 263 -18.05 -24.46 15.11
CA MET A 263 -17.19 -25.03 14.09
C MET A 263 -15.85 -24.26 14.01
N TYR A 264 -15.89 -22.93 13.93
CA TYR A 264 -14.68 -22.14 13.86
C TYR A 264 -13.82 -22.25 15.13
N LYS A 265 -14.43 -22.25 16.31
CA LYS A 265 -13.70 -22.48 17.57
C LYS A 265 -12.98 -23.83 17.58
N ALA A 266 -13.60 -24.87 17.06
CA ALA A 266 -12.99 -26.20 16.97
C ALA A 266 -11.80 -26.25 16.00
N MET A 267 -11.81 -25.44 14.92
CA MET A 267 -10.74 -25.38 13.94
C MET A 267 -9.45 -24.71 14.48
N PHE A 268 -9.57 -23.68 15.31
CA PHE A 268 -8.47 -22.83 15.72
C PHE A 268 -7.89 -23.12 17.13
N ASN A 269 -8.27 -24.20 17.77
CA ASN A 269 -7.75 -24.65 19.07
C ASN A 269 -6.34 -25.29 19.00
N LYS A 270 -5.52 -24.97 17.99
CA LYS A 270 -4.16 -25.52 17.81
C LYS A 270 -3.08 -24.45 18.02
N PRO A 271 -1.88 -24.85 18.51
CA PRO A 271 -0.77 -23.90 18.68
C PRO A 271 -0.38 -23.22 17.37
N GLU A 272 0.15 -22.00 17.48
CA GLU A 272 0.67 -21.26 16.35
C GLU A 272 1.79 -22.03 15.64
N ILE A 273 1.89 -21.86 14.32
CA ILE A 273 2.90 -22.50 13.51
C ILE A 273 4.22 -21.73 13.57
N ASP A 274 5.34 -22.43 13.67
CA ASP A 274 6.67 -21.86 13.43
C ASP A 274 6.92 -21.76 11.92
N TRP A 275 7.01 -20.54 11.42
CA TRP A 275 7.19 -20.28 9.99
C TRP A 275 8.56 -20.73 9.47
N SER A 276 9.61 -20.74 10.31
CA SER A 276 10.94 -21.22 9.91
C SER A 276 10.94 -22.70 9.53
N SER A 277 10.07 -23.51 10.14
CA SER A 277 9.92 -24.93 9.84
C SER A 277 9.28 -25.21 8.45
N ILE A 278 8.67 -24.20 7.82
CA ILE A 278 8.01 -24.36 6.51
C ILE A 278 9.03 -24.57 5.38
N VAL A 279 10.22 -23.97 5.49
CA VAL A 279 11.28 -24.13 4.48
C VAL A 279 11.68 -25.60 4.34
N GLU A 280 11.60 -26.38 5.43
CA GLU A 280 11.95 -27.82 5.45
C GLU A 280 10.90 -28.72 4.79
N LEU A 281 9.72 -28.16 4.41
CA LEU A 281 8.61 -28.94 3.87
C LEU A 281 8.58 -29.06 2.34
N GLY A 282 9.61 -28.56 1.64
CA GLY A 282 9.65 -28.57 0.17
C GLY A 282 8.68 -27.59 -0.50
N LEU A 283 8.11 -26.64 0.25
CA LEU A 283 7.21 -25.61 -0.30
C LEU A 283 7.95 -24.72 -1.32
N GLU A 284 9.23 -24.43 -1.09
CA GLU A 284 10.05 -23.65 -2.00
C GLU A 284 10.21 -24.36 -3.34
N GLU A 285 10.51 -25.65 -3.35
CA GLU A 285 10.63 -26.48 -4.56
C GLU A 285 9.30 -26.53 -5.33
N GLU A 286 8.18 -26.70 -4.64
CA GLU A 286 6.86 -26.68 -5.26
C GLU A 286 6.62 -25.31 -5.95
N LEU A 287 6.82 -24.20 -5.25
CA LEU A 287 6.61 -22.85 -5.80
C LEU A 287 7.57 -22.54 -6.95
N LEU A 288 8.84 -22.95 -6.87
CA LEU A 288 9.81 -22.78 -7.94
C LEU A 288 9.48 -23.61 -9.19
N SER A 289 8.81 -24.75 -9.04
CA SER A 289 8.32 -25.54 -10.18
C SER A 289 7.19 -24.82 -10.93
N LEU A 290 6.36 -24.03 -10.22
CA LEU A 290 5.24 -23.29 -10.78
C LEU A 290 5.64 -21.87 -11.24
N TYR A 291 6.52 -21.22 -10.48
CA TYR A 291 6.92 -19.81 -10.63
C TYR A 291 8.44 -19.66 -10.53
N LYS A 292 9.17 -19.91 -11.62
CA LYS A 292 10.64 -19.81 -11.65
C LYS A 292 11.09 -18.39 -11.32
N LEU A 293 12.07 -18.26 -10.41
CA LEU A 293 12.64 -16.94 -10.07
C LEU A 293 13.26 -16.22 -11.27
N SER A 294 13.80 -16.96 -12.24
CA SER A 294 14.30 -16.38 -13.51
C SER A 294 13.21 -15.78 -14.40
N GLU A 295 11.94 -16.11 -14.14
CA GLU A 295 10.77 -15.58 -14.86
C GLU A 295 9.96 -14.60 -13.98
N ARG A 296 10.51 -14.15 -12.87
CA ARG A 296 9.82 -13.29 -11.88
C ARG A 296 9.24 -12.04 -12.54
N ASP A 297 10.04 -11.32 -13.32
CA ASP A 297 9.60 -10.06 -13.97
C ASP A 297 8.40 -10.32 -14.89
N LYS A 298 8.40 -11.44 -15.63
CA LYS A 298 7.28 -11.87 -16.46
C LYS A 298 6.03 -12.18 -15.64
N HIS A 299 6.17 -12.83 -14.49
CA HIS A 299 5.04 -13.12 -13.59
C HIS A 299 4.50 -11.84 -12.94
N GLU A 300 5.36 -10.89 -12.58
CA GLU A 300 4.94 -9.58 -12.09
C GLU A 300 4.18 -8.78 -13.15
N GLU A 301 4.66 -8.78 -14.39
CA GLU A 301 3.95 -8.14 -15.52
C GLU A 301 2.58 -8.77 -15.79
N GLN A 302 2.48 -10.09 -15.72
CA GLN A 302 1.21 -10.82 -15.85
C GLN A 302 0.24 -10.49 -14.72
N ARG A 303 0.71 -10.38 -13.46
CA ARG A 303 -0.10 -9.93 -12.32
C ARG A 303 -0.65 -8.53 -12.58
N ASP A 304 0.21 -7.58 -12.91
CA ASP A 304 -0.18 -6.20 -13.14
C ASP A 304 -1.19 -6.06 -14.28
N THR A 305 -1.01 -6.83 -15.36
CA THR A 305 -1.96 -6.91 -16.47
C THR A 305 -3.34 -7.43 -16.02
N LYS A 306 -3.38 -8.50 -15.20
CA LYS A 306 -4.64 -9.06 -14.69
C LYS A 306 -5.34 -8.10 -13.73
N LEU A 307 -4.60 -7.46 -12.81
CA LEU A 307 -5.14 -6.45 -11.91
C LEU A 307 -5.70 -5.26 -12.66
N THR A 308 -5.00 -4.78 -13.68
CA THR A 308 -5.46 -3.69 -14.54
C THR A 308 -6.80 -4.04 -15.20
N LYS A 309 -6.92 -5.24 -15.76
CA LYS A 309 -8.18 -5.73 -16.38
C LYS A 309 -9.30 -5.86 -15.33
N LEU A 310 -9.00 -6.34 -14.12
CA LEU A 310 -9.99 -6.45 -13.05
C LEU A 310 -10.49 -5.08 -12.60
N ILE A 311 -9.60 -4.09 -12.46
CA ILE A 311 -9.96 -2.71 -12.12
C ILE A 311 -10.86 -2.11 -13.22
N LEU A 312 -10.52 -2.32 -14.49
CA LEU A 312 -11.36 -1.90 -15.60
C LEU A 312 -12.75 -2.53 -15.53
N HIS A 313 -12.82 -3.83 -15.26
CA HIS A 313 -14.09 -4.54 -15.10
C HIS A 313 -14.90 -4.04 -13.92
N LYS A 314 -14.28 -3.81 -12.76
CA LYS A 314 -14.97 -3.27 -11.56
C LYS A 314 -15.52 -1.86 -11.76
N ASN A 315 -14.88 -1.06 -12.61
CA ASN A 315 -15.27 0.32 -12.89
C ASN A 315 -16.17 0.44 -14.13
N SER A 316 -16.45 -0.67 -14.82
CA SER A 316 -17.44 -0.70 -15.89
C SER A 316 -18.84 -0.64 -15.28
N PRO A 317 -19.75 0.21 -15.82
CA PRO A 317 -21.13 0.34 -15.33
C PRO A 317 -21.94 -0.95 -15.47
#